data_5a5dea26ad3a92cb9786e76656bdfea7
#
_entry.id   5a5dea26ad3a92cb9786e76656bdfea7
#
_cell.length_a   1.000
_cell.length_b   1.000
_cell.length_c   1.000
_cell.angle_alpha   90.00
_cell.angle_beta   90.00
_cell.angle_gamma   90.00
#
_symmetry.space_group_name_H-M   'P 1'
#
loop_
_entity.id
_entity.type
_entity.pdbx_description
1 polymer ?
#
loop_
_entity_poly.entity_id
_entity_poly.type
_entity_poly.pdbx_seq_one_letter_code
_entity_poly.pdbx_strand_id
1 'polypeptide(L)'
;WQSVKIDALMGMNRYKEAYQLYDATSRMFFEELGITPSERMMNQFQEMSERMGRTYHAAGEIKEDLKEPEYEDGAFYCSLPSFRDNYRLVRRLIERNGQSAFLMVCSLTDGNGHPMENREKLDVMSMELHRAVKGSLRRGDSFSKYSPSQFLILLVGVNQENCDMIFRRIAGRFTDRQIGRAS
;
A
#
# COMPACT_ATOMS: atom_id res chain seq x y z
N TRP A 1 5.30 16.81 14.57
CA TRP A 1 6.75 16.73 14.80
C TRP A 1 7.51 16.46 13.50
N GLN A 2 7.16 15.45 12.73
CA GLN A 2 7.89 15.10 11.50
C GLN A 2 7.85 16.22 10.46
N SER A 3 6.70 16.86 10.26
CA SER A 3 6.56 18.01 9.36
C SER A 3 7.49 19.18 9.72
N VAL A 4 7.67 19.44 11.03
CA VAL A 4 8.60 20.50 11.51
C VAL A 4 10.07 20.13 11.22
N LYS A 5 10.44 18.85 11.35
CA LYS A 5 11.79 18.39 10.99
C LYS A 5 12.04 18.51 9.49
N ILE A 6 11.03 18.20 8.67
CA ILE A 6 11.10 18.37 7.21
C ILE A 6 11.33 19.85 6.88
N ASP A 7 10.54 20.77 7.46
CA ASP A 7 10.73 22.22 7.26
C ASP A 7 12.13 22.68 7.67
N ALA A 8 12.66 22.20 8.80
CA ALA A 8 14.00 22.53 9.24
C ALA A 8 15.10 22.07 8.26
N LEU A 9 14.98 20.85 7.75
CA LEU A 9 15.91 20.32 6.74
C LEU A 9 15.82 21.09 5.44
N MET A 10 14.61 21.45 4.99
CA MET A 10 14.41 22.31 3.82
C MET A 10 15.03 23.69 4.00
N GLY A 11 14.87 24.30 5.16
CA GLY A 11 15.49 25.58 5.50
C GLY A 11 17.03 25.56 5.51
N MET A 12 17.63 24.40 5.77
CA MET A 12 19.07 24.15 5.67
C MET A 12 19.54 23.72 4.26
N ASN A 13 18.68 23.77 3.25
CA ASN A 13 18.94 23.24 1.88
C ASN A 13 19.30 21.74 1.83
N ARG A 14 18.96 20.97 2.86
CA ARG A 14 19.20 19.51 2.94
C ARG A 14 18.02 18.74 2.36
N TYR A 15 17.69 19.02 1.09
CA TYR A 15 16.48 18.50 0.44
C TYR A 15 16.45 16.98 0.33
N LYS A 16 17.59 16.32 0.10
CA LYS A 16 17.68 14.85 0.04
C LYS A 16 17.26 14.20 1.37
N GLU A 17 17.72 14.73 2.47
CA GLU A 17 17.38 14.22 3.80
C GLU A 17 15.93 14.57 4.19
N ALA A 18 15.46 15.75 3.79
CA ALA A 18 14.05 16.13 3.95
C ALA A 18 13.13 15.16 3.21
N TYR A 19 13.48 14.81 1.97
CA TYR A 19 12.76 13.83 1.16
C TYR A 19 12.75 12.43 1.79
N GLN A 20 13.91 11.94 2.23
CA GLN A 20 14.01 10.63 2.90
C GLN A 20 13.14 10.57 4.17
N LEU A 21 13.14 11.65 4.95
CA LEU A 21 12.29 11.75 6.15
C LEU A 21 10.81 11.80 5.78
N TYR A 22 10.44 12.51 4.71
CA TYR A 22 9.08 12.56 4.20
C TYR A 22 8.61 11.17 3.76
N ASP A 23 9.40 10.48 2.94
CA ASP A 23 9.08 9.14 2.41
C ASP A 23 8.90 8.13 3.55
N ALA A 24 9.84 8.07 4.47
CA ALA A 24 9.76 7.19 5.64
C ALA A 24 8.53 7.49 6.51
N THR A 25 8.22 8.79 6.71
CA THR A 25 7.06 9.21 7.52
C THR A 25 5.74 8.89 6.83
N SER A 26 5.66 9.14 5.53
CA SER A 26 4.46 8.86 4.72
C SER A 26 4.18 7.36 4.67
N ARG A 27 5.22 6.55 4.52
CA ARG A 27 5.13 5.09 4.54
C ARG A 27 4.64 4.58 5.89
N MET A 28 5.23 5.05 6.98
CA MET A 28 4.83 4.69 8.35
C MET A 28 3.35 5.04 8.61
N PHE A 29 2.91 6.26 8.30
CA PHE A 29 1.51 6.66 8.49
C PHE A 29 0.56 5.81 7.65
N PHE A 30 0.96 5.48 6.43
CA PHE A 30 0.15 4.69 5.55
C PHE A 30 0.07 3.22 6.00
N GLU A 31 1.20 2.59 6.35
CA GLU A 31 1.27 1.18 6.74
C GLU A 31 0.70 0.92 8.13
N GLU A 32 0.99 1.78 9.10
CA GLU A 32 0.57 1.57 10.49
C GLU A 32 -0.82 2.12 10.79
N LEU A 33 -1.16 3.28 10.22
CA LEU A 33 -2.39 4.00 10.56
C LEU A 33 -3.41 4.01 9.42
N GLY A 34 -3.04 3.62 8.21
CA GLY A 34 -3.91 3.70 7.04
C GLY A 34 -4.30 5.12 6.65
N ILE A 35 -3.52 6.14 7.09
CA ILE A 35 -3.79 7.56 6.84
C ILE A 35 -2.91 8.06 5.69
N THR A 36 -3.50 8.87 4.81
CA THR A 36 -2.75 9.58 3.78
C THR A 36 -2.00 10.78 4.38
N PRO A 37 -0.86 11.18 3.80
CA PRO A 37 -0.15 12.39 4.19
C PRO A 37 -1.08 13.60 4.24
N SER A 38 -0.87 14.48 5.22
CA SER A 38 -1.64 15.73 5.31
C SER A 38 -1.35 16.65 4.12
N GLU A 39 -2.26 17.57 3.81
CA GLU A 39 -2.10 18.57 2.76
C GLU A 39 -0.77 19.35 2.91
N ARG A 40 -0.40 19.69 4.15
CA ARG A 40 0.89 20.32 4.45
C ARG A 40 2.08 19.45 4.03
N MET A 41 2.04 18.15 4.31
CA MET A 41 3.10 17.22 3.92
C MET A 41 3.16 17.06 2.38
N MET A 42 2.04 17.07 1.70
CA MET A 42 2.00 17.05 0.24
C MET A 42 2.61 18.31 -0.38
N ASN A 43 2.33 19.49 0.19
CA ASN A 43 2.92 20.75 -0.24
C ASN A 43 4.45 20.79 0.00
N GLN A 44 4.91 20.27 1.15
CA GLN A 44 6.35 20.11 1.42
C GLN A 44 7.02 19.20 0.40
N PHE A 45 6.37 18.08 0.03
CA PHE A 45 6.88 17.19 -1.01
C PHE A 45 7.00 17.87 -2.36
N GLN A 46 5.98 18.64 -2.76
CA GLN A 46 6.01 19.37 -4.03
C GLN A 46 7.16 20.39 -4.06
N GLU A 47 7.33 21.18 -2.99
CA GLU A 47 8.42 22.14 -2.88
C GLU A 47 9.80 21.46 -2.92
N MET A 48 9.98 20.36 -2.20
CA MET A 48 11.21 19.57 -2.26
C MET A 48 11.50 19.07 -3.68
N SER A 49 10.49 18.51 -4.34
CA SER A 49 10.60 17.95 -5.70
C SER A 49 10.98 19.04 -6.71
N GLU A 50 10.39 20.22 -6.62
CA GLU A 50 10.72 21.35 -7.49
C GLU A 50 12.16 21.83 -7.29
N ARG A 51 12.64 21.84 -6.05
CA ARG A 51 14.01 22.26 -5.74
C ARG A 51 15.05 21.18 -6.05
N MET A 52 14.72 19.90 -5.84
CA MET A 52 15.56 18.77 -6.24
C MET A 52 15.63 18.61 -7.76
N GLY A 53 14.52 18.86 -8.47
CA GLY A 53 14.45 18.77 -9.94
C GLY A 53 15.37 19.72 -10.69
N ARG A 54 15.99 20.70 -10.01
CA ARG A 54 17.04 21.55 -10.56
C ARG A 54 18.44 20.94 -10.49
N THR A 55 18.60 19.82 -9.81
CA THR A 55 19.87 19.12 -9.67
C THR A 55 19.91 17.96 -10.66
N TYR A 56 20.93 17.92 -11.52
CA TYR A 56 21.15 16.79 -12.41
C TYR A 56 21.59 15.57 -11.58
N HIS A 57 20.88 14.47 -11.73
CA HIS A 57 21.22 13.18 -11.13
C HIS A 57 21.72 12.21 -12.21
N ALA A 58 22.80 11.51 -11.94
CA ALA A 58 23.26 10.46 -12.82
C ALA A 58 22.25 9.30 -12.83
N ALA A 59 22.07 8.64 -13.98
CA ALA A 59 21.13 7.55 -14.15
C ALA A 59 21.33 6.41 -13.11
N GLY A 60 22.56 6.21 -12.65
CA GLY A 60 22.88 5.26 -11.58
C GLY A 60 22.30 5.64 -10.23
N GLU A 61 22.33 6.92 -9.86
CA GLU A 61 21.73 7.42 -8.60
C GLU A 61 20.21 7.28 -8.62
N ILE A 62 19.60 7.63 -9.76
CA ILE A 62 18.15 7.47 -9.94
C ILE A 62 17.75 5.99 -9.82
N LYS A 63 18.55 5.09 -10.42
CA LYS A 63 18.30 3.65 -10.36
C LYS A 63 18.41 3.10 -8.92
N GLU A 64 19.35 3.61 -8.14
CA GLU A 64 19.48 3.22 -6.72
C GLU A 64 18.30 3.74 -5.89
N ASP A 65 17.86 4.99 -6.12
CA ASP A 65 16.71 5.58 -5.43
C ASP A 65 15.37 4.85 -5.76
N LEU A 66 15.30 4.21 -6.93
CA LEU A 66 14.12 3.43 -7.35
C LEU A 66 14.15 1.96 -6.89
N LYS A 67 15.24 1.50 -6.26
CA LYS A 67 15.29 0.13 -5.75
C LYS A 67 14.35 -0.04 -4.56
N GLU A 68 13.61 -1.13 -4.59
CA GLU A 68 12.88 -1.57 -3.41
C GLU A 68 13.86 -1.99 -2.30
N PRO A 69 13.51 -1.77 -1.01
CA PRO A 69 14.25 -2.35 0.11
C PRO A 69 14.36 -3.87 -0.05
N GLU A 70 15.55 -4.43 0.18
CA GLU A 70 15.84 -5.86 -0.08
C GLU A 70 14.98 -6.86 0.74
N TYR A 71 14.22 -6.38 1.72
CA TYR A 71 13.51 -7.19 2.72
C TYR A 71 11.98 -7.07 2.70
N GLU A 72 11.36 -6.47 1.70
CA GLU A 72 9.91 -6.45 1.61
C GLU A 72 9.38 -7.73 0.96
N ASP A 73 9.03 -8.71 1.81
CA ASP A 73 8.31 -9.91 1.39
C ASP A 73 6.82 -9.64 1.22
N GLY A 74 6.21 -10.30 0.22
CA GLY A 74 4.77 -10.27 -0.02
C GLY A 74 4.34 -9.20 -1.02
N ALA A 75 3.04 -8.94 -1.07
CA ALA A 75 2.44 -8.00 -2.02
C ALA A 75 2.76 -6.54 -1.72
N PHE A 76 2.78 -5.75 -2.76
CA PHE A 76 2.96 -4.31 -2.67
C PHE A 76 1.71 -3.64 -2.10
N TYR A 77 1.81 -3.18 -0.85
CA TYR A 77 0.76 -2.36 -0.24
C TYR A 77 0.95 -0.90 -0.62
N CYS A 78 -0.07 -0.28 -1.21
CA CYS A 78 0.03 1.09 -1.69
C CYS A 78 -1.23 1.92 -1.39
N SER A 79 -1.07 3.24 -1.47
CA SER A 79 -2.20 4.17 -1.32
C SER A 79 -3.25 3.94 -2.41
N LEU A 80 -4.49 4.32 -2.17
CA LEU A 80 -5.55 4.17 -3.17
C LEU A 80 -5.26 4.92 -4.48
N PRO A 81 -4.70 6.15 -4.48
CA PRO A 81 -4.24 6.78 -5.71
C PRO A 81 -3.19 5.96 -6.45
N SER A 82 -2.14 5.50 -5.76
CA SER A 82 -1.09 4.66 -6.35
C SER A 82 -1.64 3.33 -6.87
N PHE A 83 -2.60 2.73 -6.17
CA PHE A 83 -3.29 1.53 -6.63
C PHE A 83 -4.06 1.77 -7.93
N ARG A 84 -4.74 2.92 -8.06
CA ARG A 84 -5.45 3.30 -9.28
C ARG A 84 -4.50 3.44 -10.47
N ASP A 85 -3.33 4.03 -10.25
CA ASP A 85 -2.33 4.21 -11.31
C ASP A 85 -1.70 2.87 -11.69
N ASN A 86 -1.40 2.00 -10.72
CA ASN A 86 -0.95 0.64 -10.96
C ASN A 86 -2.01 -0.18 -11.73
N TYR A 87 -3.28 -0.11 -11.34
CA TYR A 87 -4.37 -0.77 -12.05
C TYR A 87 -4.47 -0.31 -13.52
N ARG A 88 -4.37 1.01 -13.75
CA ARG A 88 -4.39 1.57 -15.11
C ARG A 88 -3.22 1.10 -15.95
N LEU A 89 -2.01 1.07 -15.34
CA LEU A 89 -0.80 0.58 -16.00
C LEU A 89 -0.93 -0.90 -16.35
N VAL A 90 -1.31 -1.74 -15.39
CA VAL A 90 -1.51 -3.18 -15.59
C VAL A 90 -2.55 -3.43 -16.68
N ARG A 91 -3.68 -2.72 -16.68
CA ARG A 91 -4.70 -2.84 -17.73
C ARG A 91 -4.12 -2.59 -19.13
N ARG A 92 -3.32 -1.53 -19.32
CA ARG A 92 -2.67 -1.23 -20.60
C ARG A 92 -1.67 -2.31 -21.00
N LEU A 93 -0.95 -2.88 -20.04
CA LEU A 93 0.00 -3.98 -20.30
C LEU A 93 -0.73 -5.25 -20.76
N ILE A 94 -1.85 -5.59 -20.15
CA ILE A 94 -2.69 -6.74 -20.50
C ILE A 94 -3.25 -6.61 -21.92
N GLU A 95 -3.79 -5.46 -22.26
CA GLU A 95 -4.30 -5.17 -23.61
C GLU A 95 -3.22 -5.41 -24.69
N ARG A 96 -1.96 -5.27 -24.32
CA ARG A 96 -0.83 -5.41 -25.25
C ARG A 96 -0.24 -6.83 -25.31
N ASN A 97 -0.17 -7.53 -24.18
CA ASN A 97 0.56 -8.80 -24.08
C ASN A 97 -0.33 -10.03 -23.86
N GLY A 98 -1.65 -9.84 -23.77
CA GLY A 98 -2.62 -10.92 -23.61
C GLY A 98 -2.58 -11.65 -22.27
N GLN A 99 -1.86 -11.13 -21.28
CA GLN A 99 -1.87 -11.68 -19.93
C GLN A 99 -3.22 -11.40 -19.25
N SER A 100 -3.55 -12.19 -18.23
CA SER A 100 -4.74 -11.96 -17.40
C SER A 100 -4.37 -11.24 -16.10
N ALA A 101 -5.27 -10.39 -15.62
CA ALA A 101 -5.24 -9.88 -14.26
C ALA A 101 -6.65 -9.87 -13.68
N PHE A 102 -6.72 -10.01 -12.36
CA PHE A 102 -7.98 -10.04 -11.64
C PHE A 102 -7.96 -8.97 -10.55
N LEU A 103 -9.10 -8.27 -10.45
CA LEU A 103 -9.37 -7.38 -9.33
C LEU A 103 -10.26 -8.12 -8.34
N MET A 104 -9.73 -8.38 -7.15
CA MET A 104 -10.46 -9.00 -6.06
C MET A 104 -10.82 -7.93 -5.02
N VAL A 105 -12.04 -7.97 -4.50
CA VAL A 105 -12.51 -7.11 -3.42
C VAL A 105 -12.77 -7.97 -2.20
N CYS A 106 -12.05 -7.69 -1.11
CA CYS A 106 -12.30 -8.31 0.19
C CYS A 106 -13.08 -7.34 1.07
N SER A 107 -14.24 -7.76 1.56
CA SER A 107 -15.10 -6.95 2.43
C SER A 107 -15.29 -7.61 3.79
N LEU A 108 -15.15 -6.81 4.85
CA LEU A 108 -15.48 -7.22 6.21
C LEU A 108 -16.97 -6.98 6.46
N THR A 109 -17.67 -8.04 6.85
CA THR A 109 -19.10 -8.01 7.17
C THR A 109 -19.34 -8.60 8.56
N ASP A 110 -20.51 -8.33 9.12
CA ASP A 110 -21.00 -9.09 10.26
C ASP A 110 -21.30 -10.56 9.85
N GLY A 111 -21.67 -11.40 10.81
CA GLY A 111 -22.01 -12.80 10.54
C GLY A 111 -23.20 -13.00 9.59
N ASN A 112 -23.97 -11.96 9.29
CA ASN A 112 -25.14 -11.95 8.41
C ASN A 112 -24.86 -11.29 7.04
N GLY A 113 -23.62 -10.86 6.79
CA GLY A 113 -23.24 -10.23 5.53
C GLY A 113 -23.49 -8.73 5.46
N HIS A 114 -23.90 -8.07 6.54
CA HIS A 114 -24.10 -6.62 6.58
C HIS A 114 -22.81 -5.89 6.99
N PRO A 115 -22.71 -4.59 6.68
CA PRO A 115 -21.59 -3.77 7.16
C PRO A 115 -21.47 -3.79 8.68
N MET A 116 -20.26 -3.86 9.20
CA MET A 116 -20.00 -3.83 10.63
C MET A 116 -20.23 -2.43 11.20
N GLU A 117 -21.08 -2.32 12.24
CA GLU A 117 -21.37 -1.03 12.91
C GLU A 117 -20.33 -0.70 14.00
N ASN A 118 -19.78 -1.72 14.68
CA ASN A 118 -18.80 -1.52 15.74
C ASN A 118 -17.44 -1.14 15.16
N ARG A 119 -17.05 0.14 15.32
CA ARG A 119 -15.82 0.71 14.78
C ARG A 119 -14.56 0.07 15.36
N GLU A 120 -14.50 -0.14 16.67
CA GLU A 120 -13.31 -0.73 17.32
C GLU A 120 -13.06 -2.15 16.81
N LYS A 121 -14.13 -2.95 16.71
CA LYS A 121 -14.05 -4.30 16.15
C LYS A 121 -13.65 -4.26 14.68
N LEU A 122 -14.18 -3.31 13.91
CA LEU A 122 -13.85 -3.14 12.50
C LEU A 122 -12.37 -2.78 12.30
N ASP A 123 -11.83 -1.89 13.13
CA ASP A 123 -10.42 -1.50 13.06
C ASP A 123 -9.49 -2.68 13.35
N VAL A 124 -9.79 -3.46 14.39
CA VAL A 124 -9.03 -4.68 14.70
C VAL A 124 -9.10 -5.68 13.54
N MET A 125 -10.30 -5.95 13.03
CA MET A 125 -10.50 -6.90 11.93
C MET A 125 -9.87 -6.40 10.63
N SER A 126 -9.90 -5.10 10.38
CA SER A 126 -9.23 -4.48 9.23
C SER A 126 -7.70 -4.69 9.28
N MET A 127 -7.08 -4.52 10.45
CA MET A 127 -5.65 -4.81 10.64
C MET A 127 -5.32 -6.30 10.44
N GLU A 128 -6.15 -7.19 10.93
CA GLU A 128 -5.95 -8.65 10.73
C GLU A 128 -6.12 -9.04 9.25
N LEU A 129 -7.12 -8.46 8.57
CA LEU A 129 -7.31 -8.70 7.13
C LEU A 129 -6.12 -8.16 6.33
N HIS A 130 -5.61 -6.96 6.66
CA HIS A 130 -4.39 -6.43 6.04
C HIS A 130 -3.22 -7.42 6.16
N ARG A 131 -2.97 -7.95 7.36
CA ARG A 131 -1.88 -8.91 7.60
C ARG A 131 -2.11 -10.24 6.87
N ALA A 132 -3.36 -10.71 6.83
CA ALA A 132 -3.72 -11.93 6.11
C ALA A 132 -3.52 -11.77 4.60
N VAL A 133 -3.92 -10.63 4.04
CA VAL A 133 -3.72 -10.28 2.61
C VAL A 133 -2.22 -10.19 2.32
N LYS A 134 -1.46 -9.34 3.04
CA LYS A 134 -0.02 -9.16 2.81
C LYS A 134 0.74 -10.50 2.83
N GLY A 135 0.48 -11.34 3.81
CA GLY A 135 1.15 -12.64 3.94
C GLY A 135 0.64 -13.74 2.99
N SER A 136 -0.46 -13.52 2.28
CA SER A 136 -1.02 -14.50 1.36
C SER A 136 -0.69 -14.24 -0.11
N LEU A 137 -0.22 -13.06 -0.44
CA LEU A 137 0.05 -12.63 -1.78
C LEU A 137 1.55 -12.68 -2.08
N ARG A 138 1.90 -12.71 -3.36
CA ARG A 138 3.28 -12.69 -3.82
C ARG A 138 3.72 -11.27 -4.18
N ARG A 139 5.01 -11.07 -4.35
CA ARG A 139 5.65 -9.77 -4.62
C ARG A 139 5.11 -9.05 -5.87
N GLY A 140 4.63 -9.78 -6.87
CA GLY A 140 4.05 -9.19 -8.09
C GLY A 140 2.60 -8.73 -7.95
N ASP A 141 1.94 -9.04 -6.84
CA ASP A 141 0.58 -8.60 -6.56
C ASP A 141 0.59 -7.28 -5.80
N SER A 142 -0.48 -6.50 -5.91
CA SER A 142 -0.63 -5.27 -5.13
C SER A 142 -1.99 -5.19 -4.47
N PHE A 143 -2.06 -4.47 -3.34
CA PHE A 143 -3.31 -4.26 -2.64
C PHE A 143 -3.37 -2.89 -1.96
N SER A 144 -4.59 -2.44 -1.70
CA SER A 144 -4.86 -1.15 -1.07
C SER A 144 -6.11 -1.22 -0.20
N LYS A 145 -6.13 -0.43 0.86
CA LYS A 145 -7.35 -0.22 1.64
C LYS A 145 -8.25 0.77 0.89
N TYR A 146 -9.44 0.31 0.50
CA TYR A 146 -10.44 1.12 -0.19
C TYR A 146 -11.34 1.89 0.79
N SER A 147 -11.75 1.23 1.86
CA SER A 147 -12.56 1.78 2.94
C SER A 147 -12.17 1.12 4.28
N PRO A 148 -12.70 1.54 5.42
CA PRO A 148 -12.45 0.86 6.69
C PRO A 148 -12.74 -0.64 6.65
N SER A 149 -13.70 -1.08 5.84
CA SER A 149 -14.15 -2.47 5.73
C SER A 149 -13.74 -3.17 4.45
N GLN A 150 -13.05 -2.51 3.51
CA GLN A 150 -12.78 -3.07 2.19
C GLN A 150 -11.32 -2.92 1.76
N PHE A 151 -10.80 -3.99 1.15
CA PHE A 151 -9.50 -4.01 0.48
C PHE A 151 -9.67 -4.38 -0.99
N LEU A 152 -8.92 -3.70 -1.84
CA LEU A 152 -8.75 -4.04 -3.25
C LEU A 152 -7.45 -4.79 -3.41
N ILE A 153 -7.47 -5.86 -4.20
CA ILE A 153 -6.30 -6.69 -4.50
C ILE A 153 -6.21 -6.84 -6.02
N LEU A 154 -5.06 -6.53 -6.58
CA LEU A 154 -4.77 -6.71 -8.00
C LEU A 154 -3.80 -7.88 -8.15
N LEU A 155 -4.30 -8.94 -8.77
CA LEU A 155 -3.56 -10.17 -9.07
C LEU A 155 -3.16 -10.17 -10.54
N VAL A 156 -1.87 -10.30 -10.84
CA VAL A 156 -1.35 -10.22 -12.21
C VAL A 156 -0.80 -11.59 -12.64
N GLY A 157 -1.13 -12.01 -13.86
CA GLY A 157 -0.64 -13.28 -14.41
C GLY A 157 -1.19 -14.51 -13.68
N VAL A 158 -2.45 -14.46 -13.26
CA VAL A 158 -3.16 -15.57 -12.62
C VAL A 158 -4.36 -15.98 -13.46
N ASN A 159 -4.84 -17.21 -13.28
CA ASN A 159 -6.10 -17.70 -13.80
C ASN A 159 -7.19 -17.69 -12.70
N GLN A 160 -8.42 -18.01 -13.09
CA GLN A 160 -9.55 -18.00 -12.14
C GLN A 160 -9.40 -19.01 -11.02
N GLU A 161 -8.91 -20.21 -11.28
CA GLU A 161 -8.67 -21.24 -10.27
C GLU A 161 -7.67 -20.77 -9.20
N ASN A 162 -6.63 -20.06 -9.63
CA ASN A 162 -5.65 -19.47 -8.73
C ASN A 162 -6.25 -18.34 -7.88
N CYS A 163 -7.22 -17.58 -8.40
CA CYS A 163 -7.93 -16.57 -7.63
C CYS A 163 -8.70 -17.21 -6.45
N ASP A 164 -9.40 -18.32 -6.70
CA ASP A 164 -10.13 -19.05 -5.66
C ASP A 164 -9.18 -19.62 -4.58
N MET A 165 -8.04 -20.15 -4.97
CA MET A 165 -7.02 -20.62 -4.04
C MET A 165 -6.44 -19.46 -3.20
N ILE A 166 -6.17 -18.33 -3.82
CA ILE A 166 -5.66 -17.14 -3.11
C ILE A 166 -6.70 -16.65 -2.11
N PHE A 167 -7.97 -16.56 -2.52
CA PHE A 167 -9.06 -16.16 -1.63
C PHE A 167 -9.18 -17.09 -0.42
N ARG A 168 -9.19 -18.42 -0.63
CA ARG A 168 -9.23 -19.41 0.46
C ARG A 168 -8.04 -19.27 1.40
N ARG A 169 -6.86 -19.00 0.89
CA ARG A 169 -5.64 -18.79 1.69
C ARG A 169 -5.75 -17.51 2.54
N ILE A 170 -6.28 -16.42 1.99
CA ILE A 170 -6.54 -15.18 2.75
C ILE A 170 -7.57 -15.45 3.84
N ALA A 171 -8.70 -16.08 3.50
CA ALA A 171 -9.76 -16.37 4.43
C ALA A 171 -9.28 -17.30 5.56
N GLY A 172 -8.53 -18.36 5.27
CA GLY A 172 -7.94 -19.26 6.25
C GLY A 172 -7.04 -18.52 7.23
N ARG A 173 -6.08 -17.74 6.73
CA ARG A 173 -5.18 -16.94 7.59
C ARG A 173 -5.91 -15.90 8.43
N PHE A 174 -6.96 -15.32 7.92
CA PHE A 174 -7.79 -14.37 8.63
C PHE A 174 -8.55 -15.06 9.79
N THR A 175 -9.16 -16.22 9.54
CA THR A 175 -9.92 -16.99 10.54
C THR A 175 -9.01 -17.56 11.63
N ASP A 176 -7.86 -18.14 11.27
CA ASP A 176 -6.91 -18.72 12.23
C ASP A 176 -6.41 -17.68 13.24
N ARG A 177 -6.23 -16.43 12.81
CA ARG A 177 -5.81 -15.34 13.70
C ARG A 177 -6.91 -14.88 14.64
N GLN A 178 -8.17 -14.98 14.25
CA GLN A 178 -9.30 -14.67 15.13
C GLN A 178 -9.47 -15.72 16.23
N ILE A 179 -9.27 -17.00 15.91
CA ILE A 179 -9.36 -18.11 16.88
C ILE A 179 -8.20 -18.03 17.89
N GLY A 180 -6.99 -17.74 17.46
CA GLY A 180 -5.80 -17.60 18.32
C GLY A 180 -5.84 -16.43 19.32
N ARG A 181 -6.80 -15.52 19.20
CA ARG A 181 -7.04 -14.42 20.16
C ARG A 181 -8.17 -14.67 21.13
N ALA A 182 -8.99 -15.67 20.90
CA ALA A 182 -10.10 -16.07 21.76
C ALA A 182 -9.69 -17.13 22.83
N SER A 183 -8.43 -17.53 22.84
CA SER A 183 -7.78 -18.41 23.83
C SER A 183 -6.87 -17.61 24.73
#